data_1c2fd785f51672f87703528c689da1d7
#
_entry.id   1c2fd785f51672f87703528c689da1d7
#
_cell.length_a   1.000
_cell.length_b   1.000
_cell.length_c   1.000
_cell.angle_alpha   90.00
_cell.angle_beta   90.00
_cell.angle_gamma   90.00
#
_symmetry.space_group_name_H-M   'P 1'
#
loop_
_entity.id
_entity.type
_entity.pdbx_description
1 polymer ?
#
loop_
_entity_poly.entity_id
_entity_poly.type
_entity_poly.pdbx_seq_one_letter_code
_entity_poly.pdbx_strand_id
1 'polypeptide(L)'
;NKILRADIDALPLQEETENLKQPKVCVSEIPGRCHACGHDAHMAMLLGTMRILVQNKEELPGTVYCCFEEGEETNCGIDTMIEALEKYPIDECFAFHVYNELDAGKVNIVPGPRMAGTVGIGFHLKGKSGHGSRPDQAINPIIPAAHIITQLNSAFMNQLNVEETVTLGLGMVKAGEATNIIPDDAYVGGTARFFNKEEGEK
;
A
#
# COMPACT_ATOMS: atom_id res chain seq x y z
N ASN A 1 13.10 -24.18 10.20
CA ASN A 1 11.70 -23.87 10.00
C ASN A 1 11.57 -22.67 9.07
N LYS A 2 10.69 -22.76 8.10
CA LYS A 2 10.52 -21.74 7.05
C LYS A 2 9.07 -21.26 7.04
N ILE A 3 8.86 -20.00 6.65
CA ILE A 3 7.53 -19.47 6.31
C ILE A 3 7.46 -19.29 4.81
N LEU A 4 6.33 -19.69 4.23
CA LEU A 4 5.89 -19.30 2.89
C LEU A 4 4.61 -18.47 3.04
N ARG A 5 4.62 -17.24 2.56
CA ARG A 5 3.51 -16.30 2.72
C ARG A 5 2.88 -15.95 1.38
N ALA A 6 1.57 -15.91 1.34
CA ALA A 6 0.77 -15.27 0.30
C ALA A 6 -0.30 -14.39 0.95
N ASP A 7 -0.51 -13.21 0.40
CA ASP A 7 -1.67 -12.38 0.68
C ASP A 7 -2.92 -12.91 -0.03
N ILE A 8 -4.11 -12.58 0.48
CA ILE A 8 -5.35 -13.17 -0.02
C ILE A 8 -6.48 -12.17 -0.27
N ASP A 9 -6.29 -10.91 0.07
CA ASP A 9 -7.35 -9.90 -0.02
C ASP A 9 -7.53 -9.35 -1.43
N ALA A 10 -8.73 -8.82 -1.69
CA ALA A 10 -9.13 -8.22 -2.95
C ALA A 10 -9.40 -6.72 -2.77
N LEU A 11 -9.10 -5.95 -3.79
CA LEU A 11 -9.34 -4.51 -3.83
C LEU A 11 -10.82 -4.18 -4.11
N PRO A 12 -11.34 -3.07 -3.56
CA PRO A 12 -12.72 -2.60 -3.79
C PRO A 12 -12.85 -1.91 -5.16
N LEU A 13 -12.55 -2.65 -6.22
CA LEU A 13 -12.55 -2.19 -7.60
C LEU A 13 -13.46 -3.09 -8.43
N GLN A 14 -14.19 -2.50 -9.39
CA GLN A 14 -14.92 -3.28 -10.38
C GLN A 14 -13.94 -3.89 -11.38
N GLU A 15 -13.99 -5.20 -11.53
CA GLU A 15 -13.15 -5.88 -12.51
C GLU A 15 -13.67 -5.66 -13.93
N GLU A 16 -12.76 -5.30 -14.85
CA GLU A 16 -13.05 -5.23 -16.27
C GLU A 16 -13.14 -6.64 -16.87
N THR A 17 -14.13 -6.85 -17.75
CA THR A 17 -14.37 -8.14 -18.41
C THR A 17 -13.37 -8.44 -19.54
N GLU A 18 -12.61 -7.43 -19.95
CA GLU A 18 -11.61 -7.52 -21.02
C GLU A 18 -10.24 -7.12 -20.49
N ASN A 19 -9.20 -7.67 -21.07
CA ASN A 19 -7.83 -7.20 -20.92
C ASN A 19 -7.34 -6.57 -22.23
N LEU A 20 -6.10 -6.14 -22.29
CA LEU A 20 -5.53 -5.47 -23.47
C LEU A 20 -5.51 -6.33 -24.75
N LYS A 21 -5.77 -7.61 -24.66
CA LYS A 21 -5.66 -8.55 -25.79
C LYS A 21 -6.98 -9.25 -26.14
N GLN A 22 -7.80 -9.57 -25.16
CA GLN A 22 -8.99 -10.39 -25.36
C GLN A 22 -9.91 -10.36 -24.12
N PRO A 23 -11.15 -10.85 -24.24
CA PRO A 23 -11.99 -11.09 -23.08
C PRO A 23 -11.30 -12.01 -22.07
N LYS A 24 -11.45 -11.70 -20.77
CA LYS A 24 -10.94 -12.55 -19.70
C LYS A 24 -11.70 -13.86 -19.63
N VAL A 25 -10.97 -14.94 -19.38
CA VAL A 25 -11.55 -16.28 -19.21
C VAL A 25 -12.27 -16.40 -17.86
N CYS A 26 -11.78 -15.67 -16.87
CA CYS A 26 -12.33 -15.64 -15.51
C CYS A 26 -12.35 -14.19 -15.03
N VAL A 27 -13.45 -13.78 -14.45
CA VAL A 27 -13.64 -12.49 -13.79
C VAL A 27 -14.26 -12.70 -12.42
N SER A 28 -14.15 -11.72 -11.55
CA SER A 28 -14.76 -11.78 -10.23
C SER A 28 -16.28 -11.93 -10.30
N GLU A 29 -16.81 -12.86 -9.54
CA GLU A 29 -18.27 -13.04 -9.38
C GLU A 29 -18.86 -12.07 -8.36
N ILE A 30 -18.03 -11.33 -7.64
CA ILE A 30 -18.45 -10.37 -6.62
C ILE A 30 -18.33 -8.95 -7.20
N PRO A 31 -19.45 -8.26 -7.45
CA PRO A 31 -19.42 -6.89 -7.98
C PRO A 31 -18.60 -5.95 -7.10
N GLY A 32 -17.78 -5.11 -7.72
CA GLY A 32 -16.94 -4.14 -7.02
C GLY A 32 -15.78 -4.75 -6.24
N ARG A 33 -15.37 -5.98 -6.56
CA ARG A 33 -14.18 -6.63 -5.98
C ARG A 33 -13.36 -7.28 -7.08
N CYS A 34 -12.04 -7.11 -7.05
CA CYS A 34 -11.13 -7.86 -7.91
C CYS A 34 -9.74 -7.97 -7.32
N HIS A 35 -8.98 -8.97 -7.77
CA HIS A 35 -7.58 -9.14 -7.43
C HIS A 35 -6.67 -8.33 -8.38
N ALA A 36 -6.82 -7.00 -8.38
CA ALA A 36 -6.02 -6.14 -9.24
C ALA A 36 -4.52 -6.13 -8.87
N CYS A 37 -4.19 -6.47 -7.63
CA CYS A 37 -2.81 -6.61 -7.16
C CYS A 37 -2.23 -8.03 -7.40
N GLY A 38 -3.06 -9.00 -7.82
CA GLY A 38 -2.61 -10.35 -8.18
C GLY A 38 -2.52 -11.33 -7.01
N HIS A 39 -3.18 -11.06 -5.89
CA HIS A 39 -3.16 -11.93 -4.71
C HIS A 39 -3.77 -13.32 -4.98
N ASP A 40 -4.69 -13.45 -5.94
CA ASP A 40 -5.19 -14.73 -6.44
C ASP A 40 -4.08 -15.60 -7.04
N ALA A 41 -3.14 -15.00 -7.78
CA ALA A 41 -1.98 -15.72 -8.30
C ALA A 41 -1.02 -16.11 -7.16
N HIS A 42 -0.83 -15.25 -6.14
CA HIS A 42 -0.01 -15.57 -4.97
C HIS A 42 -0.58 -16.78 -4.21
N MET A 43 -1.90 -16.79 -3.96
CA MET A 43 -2.59 -17.94 -3.36
C MET A 43 -2.40 -19.21 -4.19
N ALA A 44 -2.58 -19.13 -5.50
CA ALA A 44 -2.43 -20.28 -6.40
C ALA A 44 -1.01 -20.85 -6.36
N MET A 45 0.01 -19.98 -6.36
CA MET A 45 1.42 -20.39 -6.23
C MET A 45 1.69 -21.06 -4.89
N LEU A 46 1.20 -20.52 -3.77
CA LEU A 46 1.37 -21.12 -2.46
C LEU A 46 0.66 -22.48 -2.36
N LEU A 47 -0.57 -22.59 -2.83
CA LEU A 47 -1.31 -23.87 -2.87
C LEU A 47 -0.60 -24.93 -3.73
N GLY A 48 -0.06 -24.53 -4.89
CA GLY A 48 0.75 -25.40 -5.73
C GLY A 48 2.01 -25.89 -5.02
N THR A 49 2.70 -24.99 -4.34
CA THR A 49 3.88 -25.29 -3.52
C THR A 49 3.57 -26.23 -2.37
N MET A 50 2.46 -25.98 -1.64
CA MET A 50 2.00 -26.87 -0.56
C MET A 50 1.77 -28.31 -1.05
N ARG A 51 1.17 -28.45 -2.23
CA ARG A 51 0.97 -29.77 -2.85
C ARG A 51 2.28 -30.51 -3.08
N ILE A 52 3.30 -29.83 -3.59
CA ILE A 52 4.65 -30.38 -3.81
C ILE A 52 5.31 -30.75 -2.48
N LEU A 53 5.23 -29.86 -1.48
CA LEU A 53 5.81 -30.10 -0.14
C LEU A 53 5.16 -31.32 0.52
N VAL A 54 3.84 -31.46 0.44
CA VAL A 54 3.14 -32.63 1.02
C VAL A 54 3.55 -33.93 0.33
N GLN A 55 3.77 -33.92 -0.99
CA GLN A 55 4.23 -35.10 -1.72
C GLN A 55 5.64 -35.52 -1.33
N ASN A 56 6.48 -34.57 -0.87
CA ASN A 56 7.88 -34.81 -0.51
C ASN A 56 8.13 -34.60 1.01
N LYS A 57 7.11 -34.71 1.83
CA LYS A 57 7.18 -34.37 3.25
C LYS A 57 8.26 -35.13 4.04
N GLU A 58 8.54 -36.39 3.66
CA GLU A 58 9.53 -37.23 4.32
C GLU A 58 11.00 -36.78 4.04
N GLU A 59 11.20 -35.94 3.02
CA GLU A 59 12.51 -35.39 2.64
C GLU A 59 12.76 -34.01 3.24
N LEU A 60 11.76 -33.41 3.89
CA LEU A 60 11.88 -32.07 4.45
C LEU A 60 12.71 -32.11 5.76
N PRO A 61 13.78 -31.29 5.88
CA PRO A 61 14.63 -31.29 7.08
C PRO A 61 14.02 -30.52 8.26
N GLY A 62 12.80 -30.00 8.11
CA GLY A 62 12.14 -29.19 9.13
C GLY A 62 10.70 -28.88 8.80
N THR A 63 10.13 -27.88 9.49
CA THR A 63 8.74 -27.48 9.32
C THR A 63 8.63 -26.30 8.34
N VAL A 64 7.61 -26.36 7.48
CA VAL A 64 7.21 -25.24 6.60
C VAL A 64 5.83 -24.77 7.03
N TYR A 65 5.74 -23.52 7.43
CA TYR A 65 4.48 -22.82 7.76
C TYR A 65 3.99 -22.10 6.52
N CYS A 66 2.82 -22.47 6.03
CA CYS A 66 2.18 -21.81 4.90
C CYS A 66 1.17 -20.80 5.42
N CYS A 67 1.42 -19.54 5.22
CA CYS A 67 0.68 -18.43 5.79
C CYS A 67 -0.12 -17.72 4.70
N PHE A 68 -1.41 -17.55 4.94
CA PHE A 68 -2.31 -16.78 4.09
C PHE A 68 -2.69 -15.51 4.85
N GLU A 69 -2.18 -14.36 4.40
CA GLU A 69 -2.36 -13.08 5.06
C GLU A 69 -3.60 -12.37 4.55
N GLU A 70 -4.48 -12.00 5.46
CA GLU A 70 -5.65 -11.16 5.19
C GLU A 70 -5.31 -9.68 5.32
N GLY A 71 -5.95 -8.80 4.53
CA GLY A 71 -5.88 -7.35 4.70
C GLY A 71 -4.50 -6.74 4.47
N GLU A 72 -3.72 -7.27 3.53
CA GLU A 72 -2.42 -6.71 3.14
C GLU A 72 -2.58 -5.27 2.66
N GLU A 73 -3.56 -5.00 1.81
CA GLU A 73 -3.86 -3.68 1.24
C GLU A 73 -4.29 -2.63 2.28
N THR A 74 -4.67 -3.09 3.46
CA THR A 74 -5.12 -2.24 4.58
C THR A 74 -4.17 -2.28 5.77
N ASN A 75 -3.10 -3.06 5.71
CA ASN A 75 -2.14 -3.32 6.79
C ASN A 75 -2.78 -3.84 8.09
N CYS A 76 -3.90 -4.59 8.02
CA CYS A 76 -4.60 -5.05 9.23
C CYS A 76 -4.37 -6.53 9.58
N GLY A 77 -3.85 -7.36 8.68
CA GLY A 77 -3.68 -8.80 8.92
C GLY A 77 -2.31 -9.19 9.47
N ILE A 78 -1.29 -8.41 9.16
CA ILE A 78 0.11 -8.76 9.44
C ILE A 78 0.40 -8.94 10.94
N ASP A 79 -0.11 -8.05 11.79
CA ASP A 79 0.14 -8.11 13.23
C ASP A 79 -0.42 -9.41 13.84
N THR A 80 -1.65 -9.78 13.47
CA THR A 80 -2.29 -11.04 13.90
C THR A 80 -1.48 -12.26 13.46
N MET A 81 -0.95 -12.24 12.24
CA MET A 81 -0.12 -13.32 11.72
C MET A 81 1.22 -13.40 12.46
N ILE A 82 1.87 -12.27 12.74
CA ILE A 82 3.12 -12.22 13.52
C ILE A 82 2.89 -12.80 14.91
N GLU A 83 1.87 -12.34 15.64
CA GLU A 83 1.53 -12.86 16.97
C GLU A 83 1.31 -14.39 16.96
N ALA A 84 0.65 -14.90 15.93
CA ALA A 84 0.43 -16.35 15.79
C ALA A 84 1.73 -17.13 15.55
N LEU A 85 2.73 -16.51 14.93
CA LEU A 85 3.99 -17.13 14.54
C LEU A 85 5.12 -16.96 15.56
N GLU A 86 5.09 -15.95 16.45
CA GLU A 86 6.13 -15.66 17.45
C GLU A 86 6.51 -16.84 18.34
N LYS A 87 5.56 -17.75 18.58
CA LYS A 87 5.78 -18.96 19.38
C LYS A 87 6.59 -20.06 18.70
N TYR A 88 6.87 -19.90 17.40
CA TYR A 88 7.62 -20.88 16.63
C TYR A 88 9.02 -20.39 16.31
N PRO A 89 10.06 -21.27 16.34
CA PRO A 89 11.38 -20.91 15.92
C PRO A 89 11.44 -20.85 14.40
N ILE A 90 11.34 -19.65 13.84
CA ILE A 90 11.39 -19.39 12.39
C ILE A 90 12.81 -18.97 12.01
N ASP A 91 13.38 -19.58 10.98
CA ASP A 91 14.70 -19.27 10.47
C ASP A 91 14.64 -18.31 9.28
N GLU A 92 13.65 -18.48 8.39
CA GLU A 92 13.52 -17.70 7.16
C GLU A 92 12.05 -17.56 6.74
N CYS A 93 11.77 -16.48 6.04
CA CYS A 93 10.45 -16.21 5.44
C CYS A 93 10.62 -15.91 3.95
N PHE A 94 9.73 -16.48 3.14
CA PHE A 94 9.69 -16.28 1.69
C PHE A 94 8.29 -15.82 1.26
N ALA A 95 8.27 -14.82 0.40
CA ALA A 95 7.07 -14.36 -0.29
C ALA A 95 7.45 -13.98 -1.73
N PHE A 96 6.49 -14.03 -2.63
CA PHE A 96 6.62 -13.53 -4.00
C PHE A 96 5.50 -12.56 -4.30
N HIS A 97 5.80 -11.60 -5.16
CA HIS A 97 4.79 -10.73 -5.74
C HIS A 97 4.83 -10.84 -7.26
N VAL A 98 3.67 -11.01 -7.91
CA VAL A 98 3.57 -10.91 -9.37
C VAL A 98 3.79 -9.48 -9.81
N TYR A 99 4.46 -9.29 -10.94
CA TYR A 99 4.80 -7.97 -11.44
C TYR A 99 4.56 -7.90 -12.95
N ASN A 100 3.68 -7.00 -13.36
CA ASN A 100 3.23 -6.93 -14.76
C ASN A 100 4.29 -6.49 -15.76
N GLU A 101 5.38 -5.86 -15.29
CA GLU A 101 6.51 -5.45 -16.13
C GLU A 101 7.55 -6.58 -16.32
N LEU A 102 7.39 -7.69 -15.62
CA LEU A 102 8.27 -8.85 -15.74
C LEU A 102 7.66 -9.88 -16.69
N ASP A 103 8.41 -10.29 -17.69
CA ASP A 103 7.97 -11.32 -18.64
C ASP A 103 7.63 -12.64 -17.93
N ALA A 104 6.59 -13.31 -18.40
CA ALA A 104 6.22 -14.63 -17.90
C ALA A 104 7.39 -15.62 -18.01
N GLY A 105 7.59 -16.41 -16.94
CA GLY A 105 8.70 -17.36 -16.83
C GLY A 105 10.01 -16.75 -16.30
N LYS A 106 10.03 -15.45 -15.99
CA LYS A 106 11.17 -14.80 -15.32
C LYS A 106 10.86 -14.61 -13.84
N VAL A 107 11.90 -14.73 -13.02
CA VAL A 107 11.87 -14.43 -11.58
C VAL A 107 12.99 -13.43 -11.29
N ASN A 108 12.66 -12.34 -10.61
CA ASN A 108 13.65 -11.36 -10.16
C ASN A 108 14.02 -11.65 -8.71
N ILE A 109 15.25 -12.11 -8.51
CA ILE A 109 15.84 -12.39 -7.20
C ILE A 109 17.16 -11.62 -7.13
N VAL A 110 17.11 -10.42 -6.58
CA VAL A 110 18.28 -9.55 -6.42
C VAL A 110 18.39 -9.15 -4.96
N PRO A 111 19.58 -9.25 -4.33
CA PRO A 111 19.78 -8.79 -2.97
C PRO A 111 19.48 -7.30 -2.79
N GLY A 112 19.03 -6.93 -1.60
CA GLY A 112 18.74 -5.54 -1.22
C GLY A 112 17.25 -5.22 -1.12
N PRO A 113 16.90 -3.96 -0.86
CA PRO A 113 15.52 -3.49 -0.73
C PRO A 113 14.71 -3.76 -2.00
N ARG A 114 13.49 -4.25 -1.85
CA ARG A 114 12.57 -4.59 -2.96
C ARG A 114 11.23 -3.90 -2.85
N MET A 115 10.67 -3.86 -1.64
CA MET A 115 9.41 -3.20 -1.35
C MET A 115 9.69 -2.01 -0.44
N ALA A 116 9.18 -0.85 -0.81
CA ALA A 116 9.30 0.35 -0.01
C ALA A 116 8.36 0.28 1.19
N GLY A 117 8.82 0.77 2.33
CA GLY A 117 7.94 1.13 3.43
C GLY A 117 6.97 2.23 3.01
N THR A 118 5.81 2.29 3.64
CA THR A 118 4.80 3.33 3.40
C THR A 118 4.36 4.00 4.68
N VAL A 119 4.09 5.29 4.60
CA VAL A 119 3.43 6.04 5.67
C VAL A 119 2.39 6.98 5.06
N GLY A 120 1.20 6.98 5.66
CA GLY A 120 0.16 7.95 5.35
C GLY A 120 0.45 9.28 6.04
N ILE A 121 0.31 10.37 5.32
CA ILE A 121 0.41 11.72 5.88
C ILE A 121 -0.88 12.49 5.63
N GLY A 122 -1.26 13.33 6.58
CA GLY A 122 -2.46 14.15 6.43
C GLY A 122 -2.42 15.37 7.34
N PHE A 123 -2.92 16.47 6.81
CA PHE A 123 -3.01 17.73 7.51
C PHE A 123 -4.45 18.24 7.50
N HIS A 124 -5.01 18.50 8.67
CA HIS A 124 -6.23 19.25 8.83
C HIS A 124 -5.91 20.69 9.20
N LEU A 125 -6.36 21.62 8.40
CA LEU A 125 -6.24 23.04 8.66
C LEU A 125 -7.61 23.58 9.09
N LYS A 126 -7.70 24.00 10.32
CA LYS A 126 -8.91 24.57 10.90
C LYS A 126 -8.94 26.07 10.69
N GLY A 127 -10.04 26.55 10.17
CA GLY A 127 -10.32 27.95 9.96
C GLY A 127 -11.62 28.37 10.64
N LYS A 128 -12.24 29.39 10.07
CA LYS A 128 -13.56 29.90 10.47
C LYS A 128 -14.35 30.23 9.21
N SER A 129 -15.52 29.62 9.08
CA SER A 129 -16.41 29.86 7.95
C SER A 129 -16.91 31.30 7.90
N GLY A 130 -17.16 31.79 6.69
CA GLY A 130 -17.68 33.11 6.46
C GLY A 130 -18.18 33.30 5.03
N HIS A 131 -18.87 34.44 4.81
CA HIS A 131 -19.38 34.79 3.48
C HIS A 131 -18.21 35.23 2.58
N GLY A 132 -18.16 34.77 1.34
CA GLY A 132 -17.07 35.05 0.40
C GLY A 132 -16.84 36.55 0.10
N SER A 133 -17.87 37.40 0.27
CA SER A 133 -17.73 38.85 0.13
C SER A 133 -17.18 39.57 1.38
N ARG A 134 -17.00 38.84 2.49
CA ARG A 134 -16.51 39.38 3.76
C ARG A 134 -15.37 38.47 4.31
N PRO A 135 -14.29 38.30 3.55
CA PRO A 135 -13.15 37.48 3.97
C PRO A 135 -12.48 38.00 5.25
N ASP A 136 -12.62 39.28 5.55
CA ASP A 136 -12.16 39.92 6.78
C ASP A 136 -12.81 39.37 8.07
N GLN A 137 -13.96 38.70 7.97
CA GLN A 137 -14.68 38.09 9.10
C GLN A 137 -14.50 36.59 9.21
N ALA A 138 -13.76 35.98 8.28
CA ALA A 138 -13.45 34.56 8.21
C ALA A 138 -11.96 34.26 8.48
N ILE A 139 -11.64 32.98 8.62
CA ILE A 139 -10.26 32.47 8.59
C ILE A 139 -10.21 31.39 7.53
N ASN A 140 -9.67 31.72 6.37
CA ASN A 140 -9.70 30.83 5.21
C ASN A 140 -8.58 29.78 5.30
N PRO A 141 -8.87 28.48 5.47
CA PRO A 141 -7.87 27.43 5.54
C PRO A 141 -7.29 27.01 4.17
N ILE A 142 -7.94 27.38 3.06
CA ILE A 142 -7.48 27.06 1.70
C ILE A 142 -6.13 27.71 1.40
N ILE A 143 -5.94 28.96 1.83
CA ILE A 143 -4.71 29.69 1.54
C ILE A 143 -3.48 29.02 2.17
N PRO A 144 -3.45 28.75 3.49
CA PRO A 144 -2.33 28.00 4.07
C PRO A 144 -2.21 26.58 3.51
N ALA A 145 -3.31 25.89 3.14
CA ALA A 145 -3.22 24.59 2.48
C ALA A 145 -2.46 24.67 1.16
N ALA A 146 -2.74 25.69 0.34
CA ALA A 146 -2.01 25.92 -0.92
C ALA A 146 -0.50 26.21 -0.66
N HIS A 147 -0.18 26.97 0.36
CA HIS A 147 1.22 27.20 0.75
C HIS A 147 1.93 25.93 1.22
N ILE A 148 1.28 25.10 2.02
CA ILE A 148 1.83 23.80 2.43
C ILE A 148 2.13 22.95 1.21
N ILE A 149 1.16 22.78 0.30
CA ILE A 149 1.31 21.97 -0.92
C ILE A 149 2.50 22.44 -1.75
N THR A 150 2.65 23.75 -1.96
CA THR A 150 3.71 24.30 -2.80
C THR A 150 5.09 24.28 -2.14
N GLN A 151 5.17 24.32 -0.82
CA GLN A 151 6.45 24.35 -0.08
C GLN A 151 6.88 22.98 0.43
N LEU A 152 5.99 22.02 0.49
CA LEU A 152 6.24 20.73 1.12
C LEU A 152 7.42 19.98 0.47
N ASN A 153 7.51 20.00 -0.86
CA ASN A 153 8.64 19.39 -1.56
C ASN A 153 9.99 20.01 -1.19
N SER A 154 10.06 21.33 -1.05
CA SER A 154 11.29 22.02 -0.65
C SER A 154 11.66 21.70 0.79
N ALA A 155 10.70 21.67 1.70
CA ALA A 155 10.92 21.28 3.08
C ALA A 155 11.42 19.83 3.17
N PHE A 156 10.74 18.92 2.47
CA PHE A 156 11.05 17.50 2.39
C PHE A 156 12.49 17.25 1.94
N MET A 157 12.91 17.85 0.83
CA MET A 157 14.27 17.70 0.30
C MET A 157 15.37 18.23 1.22
N ASN A 158 15.08 19.15 2.11
CA ASN A 158 16.06 19.70 3.06
C ASN A 158 16.21 18.89 4.36
N GLN A 159 15.36 17.88 4.57
CA GLN A 159 15.37 17.04 5.78
C GLN A 159 15.98 15.67 5.55
N LEU A 160 15.96 15.19 4.31
CA LEU A 160 16.33 13.82 3.97
C LEU A 160 17.80 13.68 3.61
N ASN A 161 18.36 12.51 3.86
CA ASN A 161 19.69 12.15 3.40
C ASN A 161 19.70 12.04 1.87
N VAL A 162 20.65 12.71 1.21
CA VAL A 162 20.77 12.74 -0.26
C VAL A 162 21.06 11.39 -0.88
N GLU A 163 21.58 10.42 -0.12
CA GLU A 163 21.90 9.07 -0.55
C GLU A 163 20.70 8.11 -0.43
N GLU A 164 19.60 8.56 0.17
CA GLU A 164 18.42 7.73 0.43
C GLU A 164 17.27 8.09 -0.51
N THR A 165 16.51 7.07 -0.88
CA THR A 165 15.32 7.27 -1.71
C THR A 165 14.08 7.37 -0.83
N VAL A 166 13.50 8.56 -0.80
CA VAL A 166 12.19 8.81 -0.22
C VAL A 166 11.34 9.57 -1.22
N THR A 167 10.09 9.17 -1.38
CA THR A 167 9.14 9.87 -2.27
C THR A 167 7.92 10.29 -1.49
N LEU A 168 7.32 11.41 -1.91
CA LEU A 168 6.09 11.95 -1.35
C LEU A 168 5.08 12.19 -2.46
N GLY A 169 3.92 11.58 -2.35
CA GLY A 169 2.79 11.78 -3.25
C GLY A 169 1.59 12.33 -2.50
N LEU A 170 1.14 13.54 -2.86
CA LEU A 170 -0.13 14.08 -2.38
C LEU A 170 -1.26 13.60 -3.29
N GLY A 171 -2.19 12.84 -2.74
CA GLY A 171 -3.28 12.22 -3.47
C GLY A 171 -4.66 12.85 -3.19
N MET A 172 -4.76 13.71 -2.18
CA MET A 172 -6.05 14.26 -1.77
C MET A 172 -5.95 15.70 -1.29
N VAL A 173 -6.85 16.54 -1.80
CA VAL A 173 -7.13 17.88 -1.29
C VAL A 173 -8.63 18.06 -1.21
N LYS A 174 -9.15 18.43 -0.05
CA LYS A 174 -10.58 18.71 0.16
C LYS A 174 -10.74 20.02 0.93
N ALA A 175 -11.53 20.94 0.40
CA ALA A 175 -11.89 22.19 1.07
C ALA A 175 -13.10 22.85 0.40
N GLY A 176 -14.09 23.23 1.20
CA GLY A 176 -15.26 23.97 0.76
C GLY A 176 -16.21 23.20 -0.17
N GLU A 177 -17.46 23.66 -0.22
CA GLU A 177 -18.53 23.06 -1.05
C GLU A 177 -19.22 24.08 -1.96
N ALA A 178 -19.03 25.37 -1.68
CA ALA A 178 -19.67 26.46 -2.42
C ALA A 178 -18.69 27.62 -2.66
N THR A 179 -18.77 28.23 -3.84
CA THR A 179 -17.85 29.29 -4.28
C THR A 179 -18.00 30.61 -3.51
N ASN A 180 -19.15 30.84 -2.87
CA ASN A 180 -19.47 32.04 -2.10
C ASN A 180 -19.34 31.85 -0.58
N ILE A 181 -18.84 30.70 -0.12
CA ILE A 181 -18.63 30.38 1.29
C ILE A 181 -17.16 30.04 1.52
N ILE A 182 -16.50 30.75 2.44
CA ILE A 182 -15.20 30.40 2.94
C ILE A 182 -15.38 29.22 3.90
N PRO A 183 -14.71 28.09 3.69
CA PRO A 183 -14.84 26.94 4.58
C PRO A 183 -14.13 27.15 5.91
N ASP A 184 -14.43 26.31 6.89
CA ASP A 184 -13.74 26.26 8.18
C ASP A 184 -12.79 25.08 8.33
N ASP A 185 -12.68 24.23 7.30
CA ASP A 185 -11.77 23.09 7.26
C ASP A 185 -11.16 22.95 5.86
N ALA A 186 -9.90 22.53 5.83
CA ALA A 186 -9.23 22.02 4.65
C ALA A 186 -8.40 20.79 5.03
N TYR A 187 -8.41 19.80 4.17
CA TYR A 187 -7.62 18.58 4.32
C TYR A 187 -6.69 18.40 3.13
N VAL A 188 -5.43 18.09 3.44
CA VAL A 188 -4.43 17.67 2.45
C VAL A 188 -3.87 16.34 2.90
N GLY A 189 -3.85 15.35 2.04
CA GLY A 189 -3.38 14.01 2.38
C GLY A 189 -2.61 13.34 1.26
N GLY A 190 -1.75 12.41 1.64
CA GLY A 190 -0.91 11.66 0.73
C GLY A 190 -0.17 10.52 1.39
N THR A 191 0.80 9.97 0.68
CA THR A 191 1.66 8.90 1.17
C THR A 191 3.12 9.21 0.88
N ALA A 192 4.00 8.82 1.80
CA ALA A 192 5.43 8.76 1.54
C ALA A 192 5.87 7.30 1.39
N ARG A 193 6.93 7.08 0.61
CA ARG A 193 7.58 5.80 0.39
C ARG A 193 9.05 5.92 0.70
N PHE A 194 9.63 4.92 1.37
CA PHE A 194 11.03 4.91 1.81
C PHE A 194 11.59 3.50 1.84
N PHE A 195 12.91 3.36 1.73
CA PHE A 195 13.62 2.09 1.96
C PHE A 195 14.39 2.09 3.28
N ASN A 196 14.75 3.25 3.80
CA ASN A 196 15.36 3.41 5.10
C ASN A 196 14.33 3.92 6.09
N LYS A 197 14.10 3.15 7.16
CA LYS A 197 13.08 3.47 8.17
C LYS A 197 13.36 4.80 8.88
N GLU A 198 14.63 5.07 9.23
CA GLU A 198 15.01 6.32 9.91
C GLU A 198 14.72 7.56 9.04
N GLU A 199 14.90 7.43 7.72
CA GLU A 199 14.55 8.50 6.78
C GLU A 199 13.02 8.66 6.61
N GLY A 200 12.29 7.54 6.68
CA GLY A 200 10.82 7.57 6.63
C GLY A 200 10.16 8.15 7.88
N GLU A 201 10.85 8.15 9.01
CA GLU A 201 10.37 8.70 10.28
C GLU A 201 10.66 10.20 10.45
N LYS A 202 11.47 10.83 9.59
CA LYS A 202 11.73 12.29 9.55
C LYS A 202 10.55 13.08 8.96
#